data_9e1f1f83312e5b325dcc0f073d848bd5
#
_entry.id   9e1f1f83312e5b325dcc0f073d848bd5
#
_cell.length_a   1.000
_cell.length_b   1.000
_cell.length_c   1.000
_cell.angle_alpha   90.00
_cell.angle_beta   90.00
_cell.angle_gamma   90.00
#
_symmetry.space_group_name_H-M   'P 1'
#
loop_
_entity.id
_entity.type
_entity.pdbx_description
1 polymer ?
#
loop_
_entity_poly.entity_id
_entity_poly.type
_entity_poly.pdbx_seq_one_letter_code
_entity_poly.pdbx_strand_id
1 'polypeptide(L)'
;ESLIKVRDITFDVCKLLTRMKSDGMKVDRKALDAVRKEYEDERGAIQSRLQMQVRDVMGDTPVNLNSPEQMSQVIFSRKPHSKDDWPNLFDNCKKLSELKEIVNANSNLLYRTEAFTCPTCEGSAETYKVKKDGSKYAKANKCKDCDARGYQLKKQNRMAGFGFFPPSPSWVSASGFSTSKDVLDTLRATAMDNKMDVAVK
;
A
#
# COMPACT_ATOMS: atom_id res chain seq x y z
N GLU A 1 -40.27 -45.54 8.86
CA GLU A 1 -39.39 -46.08 7.78
C GLU A 1 -38.54 -45.02 7.11
N SER A 2 -39.03 -43.79 6.85
CA SER A 2 -38.26 -42.74 6.17
C SER A 2 -37.08 -42.23 6.98
N LEU A 3 -37.23 -42.05 8.30
CA LEU A 3 -36.17 -41.58 9.20
C LEU A 3 -35.00 -42.56 9.32
N ILE A 4 -35.31 -43.87 9.28
CA ILE A 4 -34.26 -44.91 9.33
C ILE A 4 -33.44 -44.86 8.05
N LYS A 5 -34.06 -44.72 6.88
CA LYS A 5 -33.35 -44.59 5.60
C LYS A 5 -32.47 -43.32 5.55
N VAL A 6 -32.97 -42.18 6.05
CA VAL A 6 -32.18 -40.94 6.13
C VAL A 6 -30.96 -41.13 7.04
N ARG A 7 -31.17 -41.76 8.20
CA ARG A 7 -30.06 -42.06 9.12
C ARG A 7 -28.98 -42.91 8.44
N ASP A 8 -29.40 -44.01 7.80
CA ASP A 8 -28.47 -44.97 7.18
C ASP A 8 -27.68 -44.30 6.02
N ILE A 9 -28.35 -43.53 5.17
CA ILE A 9 -27.70 -42.72 4.14
C ILE A 9 -26.69 -41.73 4.75
N THR A 10 -27.09 -41.06 5.83
CA THR A 10 -26.20 -40.10 6.51
C THR A 10 -24.94 -40.77 7.07
N PHE A 11 -25.11 -41.95 7.69
CA PHE A 11 -23.97 -42.74 8.17
C PHE A 11 -23.03 -43.18 7.04
N ASP A 12 -23.55 -43.62 5.93
CA ASP A 12 -22.74 -44.05 4.79
C ASP A 12 -22.01 -42.89 4.15
N VAL A 13 -22.66 -41.71 4.02
CA VAL A 13 -22.00 -40.48 3.58
C VAL A 13 -20.89 -40.06 4.56
N CYS A 14 -21.14 -40.10 5.87
CA CYS A 14 -20.12 -39.81 6.87
C CYS A 14 -18.92 -40.76 6.79
N LYS A 15 -19.14 -42.05 6.60
CA LYS A 15 -18.05 -43.02 6.41
C LYS A 15 -17.24 -42.72 5.16
N LEU A 16 -17.95 -42.43 4.04
CA LEU A 16 -17.27 -42.07 2.77
C LEU A 16 -16.43 -40.81 2.93
N LEU A 17 -16.96 -39.74 3.50
CA LEU A 17 -16.24 -38.48 3.74
C LEU A 17 -15.05 -38.68 4.68
N THR A 18 -15.19 -39.49 5.73
CA THR A 18 -14.11 -39.81 6.66
C THR A 18 -12.98 -40.54 5.93
N ARG A 19 -13.35 -41.51 5.07
CA ARG A 19 -12.37 -42.25 4.27
C ARG A 19 -11.67 -41.36 3.26
N MET A 20 -12.40 -40.50 2.53
CA MET A 20 -11.80 -39.51 1.62
C MET A 20 -10.86 -38.57 2.34
N LYS A 21 -11.21 -38.13 3.57
CA LYS A 21 -10.34 -37.26 4.40
C LYS A 21 -9.10 -37.99 4.89
N SER A 22 -9.21 -39.28 5.21
CA SER A 22 -8.10 -40.14 5.65
C SER A 22 -7.15 -40.44 4.50
N ASP A 23 -7.67 -40.79 3.33
CA ASP A 23 -6.89 -41.15 2.15
C ASP A 23 -6.24 -39.90 1.53
N GLY A 24 -6.90 -38.72 1.68
CA GLY A 24 -6.44 -37.46 1.16
C GLY A 24 -6.41 -37.39 -0.37
N MET A 25 -5.70 -36.38 -0.88
CA MET A 25 -5.42 -36.25 -2.33
C MET A 25 -3.93 -36.40 -2.60
N LYS A 26 -3.60 -37.17 -3.62
CA LYS A 26 -2.21 -37.28 -4.08
C LYS A 26 -1.83 -35.98 -4.77
N VAL A 27 -0.85 -35.28 -4.22
CA VAL A 27 -0.30 -34.05 -4.79
C VAL A 27 1.08 -34.35 -5.41
N ASP A 28 1.25 -33.99 -6.66
CA ASP A 28 2.56 -34.00 -7.28
C ASP A 28 3.36 -32.77 -6.82
N ARG A 29 4.28 -33.00 -5.90
CA ARG A 29 5.10 -31.93 -5.33
C ARG A 29 5.99 -31.25 -6.36
N LYS A 30 6.49 -31.97 -7.36
CA LYS A 30 7.35 -31.38 -8.41
C LYS A 30 6.56 -30.42 -9.29
N ALA A 31 5.35 -30.83 -9.70
CA ALA A 31 4.46 -29.97 -10.44
C ALA A 31 4.04 -28.74 -9.62
N LEU A 32 3.71 -28.93 -8.34
CA LEU A 32 3.36 -27.84 -7.43
C LEU A 32 4.51 -26.84 -7.26
N ASP A 33 5.73 -27.32 -7.05
CA ASP A 33 6.90 -26.46 -6.87
C ASP A 33 7.24 -25.69 -8.15
N ALA A 34 7.05 -26.30 -9.32
CA ALA A 34 7.24 -25.63 -10.61
C ALA A 34 6.24 -24.48 -10.79
N VAL A 35 4.95 -24.74 -10.56
CA VAL A 35 3.89 -23.73 -10.62
C VAL A 35 4.10 -22.62 -9.58
N ARG A 36 4.47 -23.00 -8.36
CA ARG A 36 4.79 -22.04 -7.30
C ARG A 36 5.90 -21.08 -7.71
N LYS A 37 6.99 -21.62 -8.28
CA LYS A 37 8.11 -20.80 -8.74
C LYS A 37 7.68 -19.82 -9.85
N GLU A 38 6.89 -20.29 -10.81
CA GLU A 38 6.37 -19.45 -11.88
C GLU A 38 5.55 -18.27 -11.32
N TYR A 39 4.63 -18.53 -10.37
CA TYR A 39 3.85 -17.47 -9.73
C TYR A 39 4.68 -16.55 -8.85
N GLU A 40 5.71 -17.05 -8.16
CA GLU A 40 6.63 -16.23 -7.37
C GLU A 40 7.45 -15.29 -8.26
N ASP A 41 7.92 -15.76 -9.41
CA ASP A 41 8.66 -14.95 -10.39
C ASP A 41 7.74 -13.88 -11.00
N GLU A 42 6.53 -14.24 -11.42
CA GLU A 42 5.52 -13.29 -11.94
C GLU A 42 5.14 -12.23 -10.90
N ARG A 43 4.87 -12.66 -9.67
CA ARG A 43 4.57 -11.75 -8.56
C ARG A 43 5.71 -10.77 -8.32
N GLY A 44 6.96 -11.24 -8.34
CA GLY A 44 8.14 -10.39 -8.17
C GLY A 44 8.25 -9.33 -9.26
N ALA A 45 8.01 -9.71 -10.52
CA ALA A 45 8.02 -8.79 -11.65
C ALA A 45 6.92 -7.71 -11.53
N ILE A 46 5.69 -8.12 -11.18
CA ILE A 46 4.57 -7.18 -10.96
C ILE A 46 4.88 -6.24 -9.80
N GLN A 47 5.37 -6.77 -8.67
CA GLN A 47 5.70 -5.96 -7.50
C GLN A 47 6.78 -4.92 -7.81
N SER A 48 7.83 -5.29 -8.53
CA SER A 48 8.89 -4.37 -8.95
C SER A 48 8.36 -3.26 -9.85
N ARG A 49 7.51 -3.61 -10.81
CA ARG A 49 6.86 -2.63 -11.70
C ARG A 49 5.98 -1.66 -10.93
N LEU A 50 5.17 -2.15 -10.00
CA LEU A 50 4.32 -1.30 -9.16
C LEU A 50 5.14 -0.36 -8.27
N GLN A 51 6.24 -0.84 -7.69
CA GLN A 51 7.13 0.00 -6.88
C GLN A 51 7.76 1.12 -7.70
N MET A 52 8.15 0.85 -8.94
CA MET A 52 8.67 1.89 -9.85
C MET A 52 7.58 2.93 -10.15
N GLN A 53 6.37 2.53 -10.51
CA GLN A 53 5.26 3.44 -10.79
C GLN A 53 4.87 4.28 -9.56
N VAL A 54 4.85 3.68 -8.38
CA VAL A 54 4.59 4.41 -7.12
C VAL A 54 5.71 5.41 -6.83
N ARG A 55 6.96 5.05 -7.08
CA ARG A 55 8.10 5.97 -6.94
C ARG A 55 8.00 7.16 -7.90
N ASP A 56 7.51 6.95 -9.13
CA ASP A 56 7.32 8.02 -10.11
C ASP A 56 6.31 9.08 -9.64
N VAL A 57 5.27 8.67 -8.90
CA VAL A 57 4.23 9.59 -8.42
C VAL A 57 4.45 10.09 -6.99
N MET A 58 5.07 9.28 -6.11
CA MET A 58 5.32 9.61 -4.71
C MET A 58 6.73 10.17 -4.45
N GLY A 59 7.65 9.98 -5.41
CA GLY A 59 9.06 10.27 -5.22
C GLY A 59 9.76 9.22 -4.35
N ASP A 60 10.77 9.63 -3.60
CA ASP A 60 11.57 8.74 -2.75
C ASP A 60 10.92 8.43 -1.39
N THR A 61 9.62 8.75 -1.22
CA THR A 61 8.89 8.39 -0.01
C THR A 61 8.61 6.88 0.00
N PRO A 62 9.06 6.13 1.02
CA PRO A 62 8.81 4.71 1.09
C PRO A 62 7.31 4.44 1.29
N VAL A 63 6.73 3.60 0.43
CA VAL A 63 5.32 3.21 0.47
C VAL A 63 5.20 1.69 0.60
N ASN A 64 4.43 1.25 1.58
CA ASN A 64 4.06 -0.15 1.74
C ASN A 64 2.76 -0.42 0.97
N LEU A 65 2.85 -1.10 -0.16
CA LEU A 65 1.71 -1.46 -1.01
C LEU A 65 0.72 -2.42 -0.35
N ASN A 66 1.12 -3.11 0.73
CA ASN A 66 0.23 -3.98 1.49
C ASN A 66 -0.58 -3.23 2.57
N SER A 67 -0.32 -1.93 2.76
CA SER A 67 -1.07 -1.10 3.70
C SER A 67 -2.21 -0.37 2.99
N PRO A 68 -3.49 -0.66 3.30
CA PRO A 68 -4.64 0.04 2.70
C PRO A 68 -4.58 1.57 2.93
N GLU A 69 -4.11 2.00 4.10
CA GLU A 69 -3.92 3.41 4.41
C GLU A 69 -2.93 4.09 3.48
N GLN A 70 -1.76 3.47 3.27
CA GLN A 70 -0.74 4.04 2.40
C GLN A 70 -1.16 3.98 0.93
N MET A 71 -1.85 2.91 0.51
CA MET A 71 -2.46 2.83 -0.82
C MET A 71 -3.50 3.94 -1.03
N SER A 72 -4.35 4.20 -0.04
CA SER A 72 -5.29 5.32 -0.09
C SER A 72 -4.57 6.66 -0.28
N GLN A 73 -3.44 6.88 0.39
CA GLN A 73 -2.64 8.09 0.22
C GLN A 73 -2.04 8.23 -1.19
N VAL A 74 -1.56 7.14 -1.77
CA VAL A 74 -1.04 7.12 -3.15
C VAL A 74 -2.13 7.48 -4.16
N ILE A 75 -3.32 6.91 -3.99
CA ILE A 75 -4.42 7.08 -4.93
C ILE A 75 -5.02 8.49 -4.80
N PHE A 76 -5.33 8.92 -3.58
CA PHE A 76 -6.08 10.15 -3.33
C PHE A 76 -5.20 11.36 -3.00
N SER A 77 -3.89 11.17 -2.82
CA SER A 77 -2.89 12.23 -2.52
C SER A 77 -3.22 13.04 -1.26
N ARG A 78 -3.90 12.44 -0.31
CA ARG A 78 -4.38 13.09 0.91
C ARG A 78 -4.16 12.21 2.13
N LYS A 79 -3.82 12.87 3.24
CA LYS A 79 -3.74 12.24 4.56
C LYS A 79 -4.76 12.88 5.49
N PRO A 80 -5.69 12.13 6.11
CA PRO A 80 -6.65 12.68 7.06
C PRO A 80 -5.94 13.29 8.28
N HIS A 81 -6.51 14.35 8.84
CA HIS A 81 -6.01 14.95 10.09
C HIS A 81 -6.25 14.03 11.29
N SER A 82 -7.43 13.41 11.35
CA SER A 82 -7.82 12.43 12.37
C SER A 82 -8.46 11.22 11.69
N LYS A 83 -8.09 10.01 12.14
CA LYS A 83 -8.68 8.77 11.61
C LYS A 83 -10.04 8.48 12.23
N ASP A 84 -10.22 8.89 13.49
CA ASP A 84 -11.40 8.52 14.29
C ASP A 84 -12.62 9.35 13.90
N ASP A 85 -12.41 10.61 13.53
CA ASP A 85 -13.49 11.51 13.12
C ASP A 85 -13.87 11.40 11.65
N TRP A 86 -12.97 10.84 10.85
CA TRP A 86 -13.08 10.79 9.40
C TRP A 86 -14.35 10.11 8.85
N PRO A 87 -14.84 8.98 9.39
CA PRO A 87 -16.09 8.39 8.95
C PRO A 87 -17.31 9.28 9.22
N ASN A 88 -17.35 9.90 10.42
CA ASN A 88 -18.49 10.71 10.85
C ASN A 88 -18.68 11.99 10.03
N LEU A 89 -17.58 12.53 9.47
CA LEU A 89 -17.64 13.75 8.65
C LEU A 89 -18.41 13.57 7.34
N PHE A 90 -18.51 12.35 6.85
CA PHE A 90 -19.07 12.06 5.53
C PHE A 90 -20.49 11.47 5.57
N ASP A 91 -20.96 11.04 6.73
CA ASP A 91 -22.29 10.40 6.85
C ASP A 91 -23.43 11.28 6.38
N ASN A 92 -23.28 12.60 6.47
CA ASN A 92 -24.29 13.58 6.08
C ASN A 92 -24.07 14.22 4.70
N CYS A 93 -23.02 13.84 3.96
CA CYS A 93 -22.74 14.41 2.64
C CYS A 93 -23.70 13.89 1.59
N LYS A 94 -24.48 14.78 0.97
CA LYS A 94 -25.43 14.44 -0.10
C LYS A 94 -24.92 14.78 -1.48
N LYS A 95 -23.98 15.71 -1.60
CA LYS A 95 -23.47 16.22 -2.88
C LYS A 95 -21.96 16.10 -2.95
N LEU A 96 -21.44 15.89 -4.17
CA LEU A 96 -20.01 15.80 -4.42
C LEU A 96 -19.28 17.12 -4.08
N SER A 97 -19.92 18.27 -4.23
CA SER A 97 -19.36 19.58 -3.85
C SER A 97 -19.12 19.68 -2.35
N GLU A 98 -20.10 19.28 -1.53
CA GLU A 98 -20.01 19.24 -0.07
C GLU A 98 -18.90 18.28 0.37
N LEU A 99 -18.82 17.11 -0.27
CA LEU A 99 -17.75 16.14 -0.01
C LEU A 99 -16.37 16.76 -0.29
N LYS A 100 -16.20 17.48 -1.40
CA LYS A 100 -14.92 18.13 -1.73
C LYS A 100 -14.50 19.16 -0.67
N GLU A 101 -15.43 19.96 -0.20
CA GLU A 101 -15.17 20.95 0.84
C GLU A 101 -14.76 20.29 2.16
N ILE A 102 -15.49 19.27 2.58
CA ILE A 102 -15.19 18.53 3.81
C ILE A 102 -13.83 17.83 3.72
N VAL A 103 -13.56 17.14 2.61
CA VAL A 103 -12.27 16.47 2.40
C VAL A 103 -11.11 17.48 2.43
N ASN A 104 -11.25 18.61 1.76
CA ASN A 104 -10.22 19.64 1.74
C ASN A 104 -10.00 20.27 3.12
N ALA A 105 -11.07 20.48 3.90
CA ALA A 105 -10.97 21.03 5.25
C ALA A 105 -10.33 20.06 6.26
N ASN A 106 -10.52 18.77 6.09
CA ASN A 106 -10.10 17.73 7.03
C ASN A 106 -8.92 16.87 6.57
N SER A 107 -8.24 17.24 5.51
CA SER A 107 -7.09 16.51 4.99
C SER A 107 -5.91 17.41 4.62
N ASN A 108 -4.71 16.88 4.81
CA ASN A 108 -3.48 17.47 4.30
C ASN A 108 -3.17 16.90 2.92
N LEU A 109 -2.91 17.75 1.94
CA LEU A 109 -2.35 17.34 0.68
C LEU A 109 -0.91 16.83 0.86
N LEU A 110 -0.62 15.71 0.23
CA LEU A 110 0.72 15.15 0.20
C LEU A 110 1.50 15.75 -0.96
N TYR A 111 2.76 16.03 -0.69
CA TYR A 111 3.68 16.55 -1.70
C TYR A 111 4.81 15.56 -1.89
N ARG A 112 5.26 15.44 -3.14
CA ARG A 112 6.38 14.60 -3.52
C ARG A 112 7.63 14.99 -2.71
N THR A 113 8.36 13.99 -2.27
CA THR A 113 9.66 14.18 -1.61
C THR A 113 10.74 13.53 -2.45
N GLU A 114 11.90 14.18 -2.49
CA GLU A 114 13.10 13.65 -3.14
C GLU A 114 14.22 13.53 -2.14
N ALA A 115 15.00 12.47 -2.29
CA ALA A 115 16.16 12.20 -1.47
C ALA A 115 17.37 12.96 -2.03
N PHE A 116 17.98 13.79 -1.20
CA PHE A 116 19.22 14.49 -1.50
C PHE A 116 20.30 13.96 -0.57
N THR A 117 21.50 13.80 -1.11
CA THR A 117 22.67 13.44 -0.30
C THR A 117 22.80 14.40 0.88
N CYS A 118 22.98 13.87 2.06
CA CYS A 118 23.14 14.70 3.26
C CYS A 118 24.45 15.51 3.16
N PRO A 119 24.39 16.84 3.24
CA PRO A 119 25.59 17.68 3.09
C PRO A 119 26.59 17.51 4.23
N THR A 120 26.12 17.10 5.42
CA THR A 120 26.97 16.97 6.62
C THR A 120 27.81 15.71 6.61
N CYS A 121 27.28 14.61 6.06
CA CYS A 121 28.00 13.34 6.02
C CYS A 121 28.33 12.89 4.58
N GLU A 122 27.98 13.69 3.58
CA GLU A 122 28.23 13.39 2.15
C GLU A 122 27.81 11.99 1.74
N GLY A 123 26.69 11.50 2.31
CA GLY A 123 26.13 10.18 2.03
C GLY A 123 26.68 9.02 2.88
N SER A 124 27.73 9.25 3.68
CA SER A 124 28.35 8.19 4.50
C SER A 124 27.51 7.75 5.70
N ALA A 125 26.43 8.48 6.04
CA ALA A 125 25.60 8.27 7.23
C ALA A 125 26.34 8.49 8.57
N GLU A 126 27.64 8.77 8.52
CA GLU A 126 28.54 8.90 9.67
C GLU A 126 29.27 10.23 9.65
N THR A 127 29.60 10.72 10.84
CA THR A 127 30.42 11.93 11.01
C THR A 127 31.56 11.65 12.00
N TYR A 128 32.71 12.26 11.77
CA TYR A 128 33.86 12.13 12.63
C TYR A 128 34.14 13.45 13.35
N LYS A 129 34.39 13.41 14.64
CA LYS A 129 34.91 14.57 15.37
C LYS A 129 36.34 14.86 14.90
N VAL A 130 36.66 16.13 14.75
CA VAL A 130 38.00 16.61 14.37
C VAL A 130 38.76 16.98 15.63
N LYS A 131 40.02 16.57 15.73
CA LYS A 131 40.93 16.95 16.80
C LYS A 131 41.48 18.38 16.56
N LYS A 132 42.12 18.95 17.56
CA LYS A 132 42.73 20.27 17.46
C LYS A 132 43.84 20.37 16.38
N ASP A 133 44.44 19.25 16.03
CA ASP A 133 45.48 19.10 14.99
C ASP A 133 44.91 18.91 13.57
N GLY A 134 43.59 18.95 13.41
CA GLY A 134 42.88 18.75 12.12
C GLY A 134 42.65 17.28 11.77
N SER A 135 43.16 16.30 12.53
CA SER A 135 42.96 14.89 12.27
C SER A 135 41.58 14.44 12.79
N LYS A 136 40.98 13.40 12.14
CA LYS A 136 39.71 12.81 12.57
C LYS A 136 39.92 11.80 13.69
N TYR A 137 39.00 11.72 14.64
CA TYR A 137 38.97 10.62 15.61
C TYR A 137 38.60 9.31 14.90
N ALA A 138 39.15 8.21 15.39
CA ALA A 138 38.86 6.87 14.82
C ALA A 138 37.40 6.42 14.99
N LYS A 139 36.68 6.94 16.01
CA LYS A 139 35.30 6.57 16.30
C LYS A 139 34.34 7.42 15.45
N ALA A 140 33.59 6.72 14.58
CA ALA A 140 32.49 7.30 13.86
C ALA A 140 31.29 7.56 14.77
N ASN A 141 30.57 8.67 14.52
CA ASN A 141 29.30 8.96 15.16
C ASN A 141 28.21 8.94 14.09
N LYS A 142 27.00 8.51 14.45
CA LYS A 142 25.86 8.62 13.55
C LYS A 142 25.61 10.08 13.18
N CYS A 143 25.41 10.36 11.90
CA CYS A 143 25.06 11.70 11.45
C CYS A 143 23.67 12.07 12.01
N LYS A 144 23.59 13.16 12.76
CA LYS A 144 22.34 13.61 13.38
C LYS A 144 21.41 14.29 12.38
N ASP A 145 21.96 14.92 11.33
CA ASP A 145 21.18 15.70 10.37
C ASP A 145 20.36 14.81 9.41
N CYS A 146 20.76 13.56 9.24
CA CYS A 146 20.05 12.59 8.41
C CYS A 146 19.65 11.30 9.17
N ASP A 147 19.78 11.28 10.51
CA ASP A 147 19.53 10.10 11.36
C ASP A 147 20.26 8.85 10.85
N ALA A 148 21.51 9.01 10.46
CA ALA A 148 22.35 7.96 9.89
C ALA A 148 21.79 7.31 8.61
N ARG A 149 20.95 8.02 7.82
CA ARG A 149 20.45 7.54 6.53
C ARG A 149 21.37 7.86 5.36
N GLY A 150 22.27 8.82 5.49
CA GLY A 150 23.11 9.34 4.41
C GLY A 150 22.40 10.33 3.47
N TYR A 151 21.08 10.45 3.56
CA TYR A 151 20.27 11.35 2.74
C TYR A 151 19.21 12.08 3.55
N GLN A 152 18.72 13.19 3.03
CA GLN A 152 17.61 13.97 3.57
C GLN A 152 16.47 14.00 2.55
N LEU A 153 15.23 13.87 3.02
CA LEU A 153 14.04 14.02 2.19
C LEU A 153 13.62 15.50 2.17
N LYS A 154 13.58 16.11 1.00
CA LYS A 154 13.08 17.47 0.80
C LYS A 154 11.76 17.45 0.05
N LYS A 155 10.78 18.21 0.57
CA LYS A 155 9.47 18.38 -0.04
C LYS A 155 9.58 19.19 -1.32
N GLN A 156 8.89 18.72 -2.37
CA GLN A 156 8.77 19.41 -3.65
C GLN A 156 7.42 20.12 -3.78
N ASN A 157 7.31 21.06 -4.72
CA ASN A 157 6.04 21.77 -5.00
C ASN A 157 5.05 20.95 -5.82
N ARG A 158 5.37 19.69 -6.15
CA ARG A 158 4.50 18.78 -6.90
C ARG A 158 3.73 17.90 -5.94
N MET A 159 2.42 17.78 -6.18
CA MET A 159 1.55 16.88 -5.43
C MET A 159 2.01 15.41 -5.60
N ALA A 160 2.07 14.67 -4.51
CA ALA A 160 2.38 13.25 -4.51
C ALA A 160 1.14 12.43 -4.84
N GLY A 161 1.32 11.27 -5.49
CA GLY A 161 0.23 10.36 -5.83
C GLY A 161 -0.54 10.76 -7.09
N PHE A 162 -1.64 10.03 -7.34
CA PHE A 162 -2.45 10.22 -8.54
C PHE A 162 -3.46 11.37 -8.41
N GLY A 163 -3.82 11.78 -7.19
CA GLY A 163 -4.71 12.89 -6.95
C GLY A 163 -6.19 12.62 -7.27
N PHE A 164 -6.59 11.35 -7.33
CA PHE A 164 -7.99 11.01 -7.51
C PHE A 164 -8.84 11.61 -6.38
N PHE A 165 -10.09 11.90 -6.71
CA PHE A 165 -11.07 12.37 -5.75
C PHE A 165 -12.18 11.32 -5.59
N PRO A 166 -12.59 10.95 -4.36
CA PRO A 166 -13.67 9.99 -4.18
C PRO A 166 -14.99 10.56 -4.68
N PRO A 167 -15.73 9.86 -5.56
CA PRO A 167 -16.97 10.35 -6.13
C PRO A 167 -18.16 10.26 -5.17
N SER A 168 -18.04 9.50 -4.07
CA SER A 168 -19.13 9.24 -3.14
C SER A 168 -18.62 9.12 -1.70
N PRO A 169 -19.41 9.59 -0.71
CA PRO A 169 -19.13 9.37 0.71
C PRO A 169 -19.01 7.90 1.11
N SER A 170 -19.69 7.00 0.38
CA SER A 170 -19.63 5.55 0.64
C SER A 170 -18.24 4.92 0.45
N TRP A 171 -17.31 5.64 -0.19
CA TRP A 171 -15.93 5.19 -0.37
C TRP A 171 -15.02 5.49 0.81
N VAL A 172 -15.54 6.09 1.85
CA VAL A 172 -14.80 6.39 3.07
C VAL A 172 -14.67 5.14 3.94
N SER A 173 -13.50 4.95 4.51
CA SER A 173 -13.18 3.90 5.47
C SER A 173 -12.53 4.50 6.73
N ALA A 174 -12.43 3.73 7.79
CA ALA A 174 -11.78 4.16 9.04
C ALA A 174 -10.31 4.60 8.87
N SER A 175 -9.63 4.13 7.83
CA SER A 175 -8.22 4.45 7.55
C SER A 175 -8.03 5.47 6.40
N GLY A 176 -9.09 6.10 5.94
CA GLY A 176 -9.09 7.01 4.80
C GLY A 176 -10.14 6.62 3.75
N PHE A 177 -9.80 6.68 2.48
CA PHE A 177 -10.69 6.22 1.42
C PHE A 177 -10.51 4.75 1.11
N SER A 178 -11.59 4.08 0.72
CA SER A 178 -11.59 2.66 0.38
C SER A 178 -10.68 2.38 -0.82
N THR A 179 -9.94 1.30 -0.72
CA THR A 179 -9.11 0.74 -1.79
C THR A 179 -9.57 -0.68 -2.16
N SER A 180 -10.87 -0.96 -1.99
CA SER A 180 -11.46 -2.24 -2.37
C SER A 180 -11.38 -2.45 -3.89
N LYS A 181 -11.52 -3.71 -4.32
CA LYS A 181 -11.46 -4.06 -5.73
C LYS A 181 -12.44 -3.25 -6.58
N ASP A 182 -13.68 -3.13 -6.13
CA ASP A 182 -14.73 -2.40 -6.87
C ASP A 182 -14.39 -0.91 -7.05
N VAL A 183 -13.81 -0.30 -6.00
CA VAL A 183 -13.31 1.07 -6.06
C VAL A 183 -12.16 1.20 -7.04
N LEU A 184 -11.20 0.27 -7.02
CA LEU A 184 -10.07 0.30 -7.95
C LEU A 184 -10.51 0.10 -9.39
N ASP A 185 -11.46 -0.78 -9.66
CA ASP A 185 -12.02 -0.99 -10.99
C ASP A 185 -12.74 0.28 -11.51
N THR A 186 -13.48 0.98 -10.65
CA THR A 186 -14.10 2.26 -11.00
C THR A 186 -13.08 3.37 -11.25
N LEU A 187 -12.03 3.44 -10.42
CA LEU A 187 -10.94 4.39 -10.61
C LEU A 187 -10.16 4.11 -11.90
N ARG A 188 -9.95 2.85 -12.22
CA ARG A 188 -9.34 2.46 -13.50
C ARG A 188 -10.15 2.94 -14.70
N ALA A 189 -11.45 2.75 -14.69
CA ALA A 189 -12.34 3.26 -15.73
C ALA A 189 -12.22 4.80 -15.85
N THR A 190 -12.28 5.51 -14.72
CA THR A 190 -12.11 6.97 -14.67
C THR A 190 -10.74 7.42 -15.20
N ALA A 191 -9.68 6.67 -14.90
CA ALA A 191 -8.32 6.96 -15.38
C ALA A 191 -8.21 6.76 -16.90
N MET A 192 -8.87 5.74 -17.44
CA MET A 192 -8.93 5.50 -18.89
C MET A 192 -9.64 6.65 -19.61
N ASP A 193 -10.80 7.09 -19.09
CA ASP A 193 -11.57 8.21 -19.65
C ASP A 193 -10.77 9.51 -19.64
N ASN A 194 -9.96 9.73 -18.59
CA ASN A 194 -9.10 10.92 -18.44
C ASN A 194 -7.71 10.75 -19.08
N LYS A 195 -7.44 9.66 -19.80
CA LYS A 195 -6.14 9.35 -20.44
C LYS A 195 -4.95 9.37 -19.48
N MET A 196 -5.15 8.91 -18.27
CA MET A 196 -4.10 8.82 -17.23
C MET A 196 -3.34 7.50 -17.35
N ASP A 197 -2.45 7.38 -18.32
CA ASP A 197 -1.76 6.12 -18.70
C ASP A 197 -1.09 5.39 -17.53
N VAL A 198 -0.51 6.12 -16.56
CA VAL A 198 0.17 5.53 -15.40
C VAL A 198 -0.82 4.91 -14.41
N ALA A 199 -2.01 5.48 -14.28
CA ALA A 199 -3.01 4.99 -13.33
C ALA A 199 -3.79 3.77 -13.86
N VAL A 200 -3.77 3.54 -15.18
CA VAL A 200 -4.46 2.40 -15.83
C VAL A 200 -3.63 1.13 -15.78
N LYS A 201 -2.32 1.24 -15.87
CA LYS A 201 -1.38 0.12 -15.85
C LYS A 201 -1.24 -0.49 -14.46
#